data_77d3263dfc77dafde45ffb81fd22f2df
#
_entry.id   77d3263dfc77dafde45ffb81fd22f2df
#
_cell.length_a   1.000
_cell.length_b   1.000
_cell.length_c   1.000
_cell.angle_alpha   90.00
_cell.angle_beta   90.00
_cell.angle_gamma   90.00
#
_symmetry.space_group_name_H-M   'P 1'
#
loop_
_entity.id
_entity.type
_entity.pdbx_description
1 polymer ?
#
loop_
_entity_poly.entity_id
_entity_poly.type
_entity_poly.pdbx_seq_one_letter_code
_entity_poly.pdbx_strand_id
1 'polypeptide(L)'
;FSVGGTTNGHFVKFINFIGKAAHAGTSPHLGINALQAAMISLNALNSQRETLRNEDSIRLHGIITAGGASTNSIPADVKYEGRVRGRTEEAIADASMKMDRCLRAGALAMGAKVNIVTIPGYLPLINDNLMGDIFKQNAITFVGENNFVVHSDDHSGGGSTDMGDLSQIMPVIHPHTGGATGVGHSVDYVVEDYEQALIKPAKVMAMTVIDLLAEGAVGA
;
A
#
# COMPACT_ATOMS: atom_id res chain seq x y z
N PHE A 1 7.93 -21.93 4.32
CA PHE A 1 7.17 -21.10 5.26
C PHE A 1 7.99 -19.91 5.70
N SER A 2 7.33 -18.81 6.05
CA SER A 2 7.98 -17.68 6.70
C SER A 2 7.05 -16.94 7.65
N VAL A 3 7.64 -16.21 8.60
CA VAL A 3 6.95 -15.34 9.56
C VAL A 3 7.82 -14.12 9.86
N GLY A 4 7.24 -13.10 10.44
CA GLY A 4 7.94 -11.85 10.78
C GLY A 4 7.96 -10.86 9.61
N GLY A 5 8.82 -9.85 9.73
CA GLY A 5 8.81 -8.70 8.83
C GLY A 5 7.61 -7.78 9.06
N THR A 6 7.42 -6.83 8.16
CA THR A 6 6.31 -5.88 8.19
C THR A 6 5.68 -5.72 6.81
N THR A 7 4.49 -5.15 6.75
CA THR A 7 3.88 -4.64 5.51
C THR A 7 3.72 -3.13 5.61
N ASN A 8 3.61 -2.47 4.46
CA ASN A 8 3.35 -1.05 4.44
C ASN A 8 1.89 -0.74 4.79
N GLY A 9 1.69 0.31 5.59
CA GLY A 9 0.40 0.97 5.65
C GLY A 9 0.17 1.88 4.44
N HIS A 10 -1.02 2.47 4.31
CA HIS A 10 -1.30 3.40 3.22
C HIS A 10 -2.45 4.37 3.50
N PHE A 11 -2.39 5.52 2.82
CA PHE A 11 -3.52 6.42 2.63
C PHE A 11 -3.97 6.40 1.17
N VAL A 12 -5.28 6.52 0.96
CA VAL A 12 -5.90 6.71 -0.36
C VAL A 12 -6.20 8.18 -0.54
N LYS A 13 -5.91 8.70 -1.73
CA LYS A 13 -6.14 10.09 -2.10
C LYS A 13 -7.08 10.18 -3.29
N PHE A 14 -8.16 10.94 -3.13
CA PHE A 14 -9.05 11.35 -4.21
C PHE A 14 -8.84 12.83 -4.48
N ILE A 15 -8.40 13.14 -5.68
CA ILE A 15 -8.02 14.49 -6.08
C ILE A 15 -8.91 14.94 -7.25
N ASN A 16 -9.45 16.14 -7.15
CA ASN A 16 -10.17 16.78 -8.23
C ASN A 16 -9.57 18.16 -8.54
N PHE A 17 -8.98 18.30 -9.72
CA PHE A 17 -8.54 19.58 -10.28
C PHE A 17 -9.69 20.23 -11.02
N ILE A 18 -9.99 21.48 -10.66
CA ILE A 18 -11.11 22.25 -11.19
C ILE A 18 -10.55 23.46 -11.91
N GLY A 19 -10.74 23.51 -13.20
CA GLY A 19 -10.36 24.59 -14.09
C GLY A 19 -11.58 25.30 -14.68
N LYS A 20 -11.43 25.74 -15.93
CA LYS A 20 -12.48 26.42 -16.71
C LYS A 20 -12.42 25.97 -18.17
N ALA A 21 -13.53 25.47 -18.68
CA ALA A 21 -13.62 25.08 -20.09
C ALA A 21 -13.58 26.31 -21.03
N ALA A 22 -12.97 26.11 -22.17
CA ALA A 22 -12.99 27.05 -23.31
C ALA A 22 -12.72 26.28 -24.60
N HIS A 23 -13.06 26.85 -25.74
CA HIS A 23 -12.74 26.24 -27.04
C HIS A 23 -11.22 26.30 -27.26
N ALA A 24 -10.58 25.13 -27.39
CA ALA A 24 -9.11 25.02 -27.42
C ALA A 24 -8.47 25.71 -28.63
N GLY A 25 -9.18 25.82 -29.78
CA GLY A 25 -8.68 26.45 -30.99
C GLY A 25 -8.98 27.94 -31.10
N THR A 26 -10.18 28.39 -30.69
CA THR A 26 -10.63 29.78 -30.91
C THR A 26 -10.43 30.71 -29.72
N SER A 27 -10.54 30.20 -28.51
CA SER A 27 -10.50 31.02 -27.29
C SER A 27 -9.82 30.34 -26.11
N PRO A 28 -8.62 29.72 -26.29
CA PRO A 28 -7.93 28.98 -25.20
C PRO A 28 -7.58 29.87 -24.00
N HIS A 29 -7.35 31.17 -24.26
CA HIS A 29 -7.01 32.17 -23.23
C HIS A 29 -8.12 32.44 -22.21
N LEU A 30 -9.35 32.00 -22.49
CA LEU A 30 -10.49 32.10 -21.56
C LEU A 30 -10.62 30.88 -20.64
N GLY A 31 -9.84 29.84 -20.91
CA GLY A 31 -9.85 28.58 -20.16
C GLY A 31 -8.82 28.54 -19.04
N ILE A 32 -9.00 27.59 -18.13
CA ILE A 32 -8.02 27.16 -17.12
C ILE A 32 -7.88 25.65 -17.26
N ASN A 33 -6.71 25.18 -17.66
CA ASN A 33 -6.50 23.78 -18.00
C ASN A 33 -6.20 22.93 -16.75
N ALA A 34 -7.21 22.20 -16.27
CA ALA A 34 -7.09 21.31 -15.12
C ALA A 34 -6.19 20.09 -15.39
N LEU A 35 -6.08 19.63 -16.65
CA LEU A 35 -5.18 18.53 -17.00
C LEU A 35 -3.72 18.95 -16.88
N GLN A 36 -3.37 20.15 -17.33
CA GLN A 36 -2.02 20.66 -17.17
C GLN A 36 -1.68 20.92 -15.69
N ALA A 37 -2.66 21.35 -14.88
CA ALA A 37 -2.48 21.46 -13.44
C ALA A 37 -2.13 20.09 -12.83
N ALA A 38 -2.85 19.03 -13.20
CA ALA A 38 -2.54 17.67 -12.76
C ALA A 38 -1.15 17.20 -13.21
N MET A 39 -0.78 17.45 -14.49
CA MET A 39 0.53 17.06 -15.04
C MET A 39 1.69 17.76 -14.32
N ILE A 40 1.58 19.07 -14.05
CA ILE A 40 2.59 19.81 -13.27
C ILE A 40 2.69 19.26 -11.85
N SER A 41 1.55 18.95 -11.21
CA SER A 41 1.49 18.34 -9.89
C SER A 41 2.23 17.00 -9.84
N LEU A 42 2.01 16.13 -10.80
CA LEU A 42 2.66 14.82 -10.87
C LEU A 42 4.17 14.94 -11.15
N ASN A 43 4.60 15.91 -11.96
CA ASN A 43 6.02 16.20 -12.16
C ASN A 43 6.67 16.72 -10.87
N ALA A 44 6.02 17.62 -10.14
CA ALA A 44 6.50 18.10 -8.84
C ALA A 44 6.58 16.95 -7.82
N LEU A 45 5.59 16.03 -7.83
CA LEU A 45 5.61 14.83 -6.99
C LEU A 45 6.77 13.90 -7.33
N ASN A 46 7.07 13.72 -8.62
CA ASN A 46 8.23 12.93 -9.04
C ASN A 46 9.55 13.54 -8.55
N SER A 47 9.68 14.86 -8.56
CA SER A 47 10.85 15.55 -8.02
C SER A 47 10.99 15.38 -6.50
N GLN A 48 9.89 15.24 -5.76
CA GLN A 48 9.92 14.98 -4.31
C GLN A 48 10.50 13.60 -3.96
N ARG A 49 10.55 12.64 -4.89
CA ARG A 49 11.06 11.29 -4.61
C ARG A 49 12.51 11.29 -4.12
N GLU A 50 13.32 12.23 -4.55
CA GLU A 50 14.72 12.39 -4.11
C GLU A 50 14.86 12.75 -2.62
N THR A 51 13.77 13.24 -2.00
CA THR A 51 13.76 13.64 -0.58
C THR A 51 13.12 12.61 0.35
N LEU A 52 12.75 11.44 -0.18
CA LEU A 52 12.18 10.35 0.60
C LEU A 52 13.30 9.44 1.12
N ARG A 53 13.20 9.05 2.38
CA ARG A 53 14.17 8.12 2.99
C ARG A 53 13.96 6.70 2.47
N ASN A 54 15.03 5.97 2.28
CA ASN A 54 14.96 4.58 1.80
C ASN A 54 14.33 3.65 2.85
N GLU A 55 14.65 3.86 4.12
CA GLU A 55 14.13 3.09 5.25
C GLU A 55 12.61 3.21 5.42
N ASP A 56 12.00 4.32 4.98
CA ASP A 56 10.56 4.56 5.07
C ASP A 56 9.75 3.72 4.05
N SER A 57 10.42 3.11 3.07
CA SER A 57 9.79 2.29 2.01
C SER A 57 8.60 2.98 1.32
N ILE A 58 8.71 4.31 1.10
CA ILE A 58 7.62 5.09 0.52
C ILE A 58 7.33 4.68 -0.93
N ARG A 59 6.05 4.48 -1.22
CA ARG A 59 5.53 4.27 -2.58
C ARG A 59 4.41 5.26 -2.86
N LEU A 60 4.60 6.08 -3.91
CA LEU A 60 3.61 7.03 -4.41
C LEU A 60 3.21 6.58 -5.81
N HIS A 61 1.94 6.25 -5.99
CA HIS A 61 1.41 5.81 -7.29
C HIS A 61 -0.07 6.17 -7.41
N GLY A 62 -0.57 6.19 -8.64
CA GLY A 62 -1.98 6.47 -8.90
C GLY A 62 -2.26 6.59 -10.39
N ILE A 63 -3.51 6.87 -10.71
CA ILE A 63 -4.02 6.98 -12.08
C ILE A 63 -4.90 8.23 -12.25
N ILE A 64 -4.90 8.79 -13.45
CA ILE A 64 -5.92 9.78 -13.87
C ILE A 64 -7.17 9.00 -14.24
N THR A 65 -8.24 9.16 -13.46
CA THR A 65 -9.53 8.47 -13.68
C THR A 65 -10.46 9.24 -14.62
N ALA A 66 -10.25 10.57 -14.78
CA ALA A 66 -10.91 11.41 -15.76
C ALA A 66 -9.97 12.56 -16.17
N GLY A 67 -9.66 12.69 -17.46
CA GLY A 67 -8.68 13.63 -18.00
C GLY A 67 -9.26 14.75 -18.88
N GLY A 68 -10.57 14.83 -19.04
CA GLY A 68 -11.27 15.79 -19.90
C GLY A 68 -12.39 15.13 -20.69
N ALA A 69 -13.19 15.94 -21.41
CA ALA A 69 -14.38 15.48 -22.15
C ALA A 69 -14.14 15.36 -23.66
N SER A 70 -13.36 16.28 -24.26
CA SER A 70 -13.05 16.26 -25.69
C SER A 70 -11.75 17.02 -26.00
N THR A 71 -11.13 16.70 -27.13
CA THR A 71 -9.83 17.27 -27.54
C THR A 71 -9.91 18.75 -27.96
N ASN A 72 -11.07 19.22 -28.34
CA ASN A 72 -11.29 20.61 -28.77
C ASN A 72 -11.76 21.53 -27.63
N SER A 73 -11.83 21.03 -26.40
CA SER A 73 -12.19 21.79 -25.21
C SER A 73 -11.07 21.74 -24.19
N ILE A 74 -10.73 22.87 -23.58
CA ILE A 74 -9.82 22.94 -22.43
C ILE A 74 -10.41 22.12 -21.29
N PRO A 75 -9.70 21.10 -20.75
CA PRO A 75 -10.19 20.28 -19.65
C PRO A 75 -10.44 21.10 -18.38
N ALA A 76 -11.68 21.08 -17.87
CA ALA A 76 -12.08 21.84 -16.69
C ALA A 76 -12.28 21.00 -15.43
N ASP A 77 -12.41 19.68 -15.58
CA ASP A 77 -12.61 18.73 -14.47
C ASP A 77 -11.71 17.52 -14.72
N VAL A 78 -10.71 17.34 -13.85
CA VAL A 78 -9.74 16.24 -13.96
C VAL A 78 -9.60 15.55 -12.61
N LYS A 79 -9.77 14.23 -12.61
CA LYS A 79 -9.73 13.41 -11.42
C LYS A 79 -8.50 12.52 -11.42
N TYR A 80 -7.86 12.46 -10.28
CA TYR A 80 -6.74 11.56 -10.01
C TYR A 80 -7.01 10.79 -8.73
N GLU A 81 -6.78 9.49 -8.76
CA GLU A 81 -6.80 8.63 -7.58
C GLU A 81 -5.39 8.11 -7.33
N GLY A 82 -4.90 8.27 -6.11
CA GLY A 82 -3.55 7.89 -5.73
C GLY A 82 -3.47 7.22 -4.38
N ARG A 83 -2.33 6.59 -4.14
CA ARG A 83 -1.99 6.00 -2.84
C ARG A 83 -0.61 6.44 -2.38
N VAL A 84 -0.53 6.69 -1.08
CA VAL A 84 0.73 6.93 -0.36
C VAL A 84 0.92 5.73 0.55
N ARG A 85 1.98 4.96 0.33
CA ARG A 85 2.34 3.81 1.17
C ARG A 85 3.64 4.08 1.88
N GLY A 86 3.79 3.53 3.07
CA GLY A 86 5.02 3.64 3.85
C GLY A 86 5.06 2.63 4.98
N ARG A 87 6.23 2.50 5.57
CA ARG A 87 6.53 1.51 6.59
C ARG A 87 6.04 1.91 7.98
N THR A 88 5.92 3.21 8.25
CA THR A 88 5.40 3.74 9.51
C THR A 88 4.31 4.78 9.23
N GLU A 89 3.45 5.01 10.21
CA GLU A 89 2.39 6.01 10.11
C GLU A 89 2.96 7.42 9.90
N GLU A 90 4.03 7.75 10.60
CA GLU A 90 4.72 9.05 10.48
C GLU A 90 5.29 9.25 9.08
N ALA A 91 5.91 8.20 8.50
CA ALA A 91 6.45 8.25 7.15
C ALA A 91 5.35 8.42 6.09
N ILE A 92 4.20 7.75 6.27
CA ILE A 92 3.03 7.90 5.40
C ILE A 92 2.47 9.32 5.50
N ALA A 93 2.35 9.86 6.73
CA ALA A 93 1.85 11.21 6.97
C ALA A 93 2.75 12.28 6.34
N ASP A 94 4.07 12.19 6.52
CA ASP A 94 5.04 13.10 5.87
C ASP A 94 4.96 13.05 4.34
N ALA A 95 4.97 11.84 3.77
CA ALA A 95 4.85 11.67 2.33
C ALA A 95 3.50 12.15 1.79
N SER A 96 2.42 11.98 2.55
CA SER A 96 1.09 12.50 2.26
C SER A 96 1.06 14.03 2.21
N MET A 97 1.68 14.70 3.18
CA MET A 97 1.81 16.17 3.20
C MET A 97 2.66 16.68 2.03
N LYS A 98 3.75 16.00 1.67
CA LYS A 98 4.58 16.32 0.51
C LYS A 98 3.78 16.20 -0.79
N MET A 99 2.98 15.13 -0.93
CA MET A 99 2.08 14.97 -2.08
C MET A 99 1.06 16.09 -2.16
N ASP A 100 0.40 16.46 -1.06
CA ASP A 100 -0.59 17.53 -1.04
C ASP A 100 0.01 18.88 -1.45
N ARG A 101 1.25 19.19 -1.03
CA ARG A 101 1.98 20.38 -1.48
C ARG A 101 2.18 20.40 -3.00
N CYS A 102 2.60 19.29 -3.58
CA CYS A 102 2.80 19.16 -5.02
C CYS A 102 1.49 19.35 -5.79
N LEU A 103 0.39 18.76 -5.29
CA LEU A 103 -0.94 18.88 -5.90
C LEU A 103 -1.43 20.34 -5.88
N ARG A 104 -1.24 21.04 -4.77
CA ARG A 104 -1.60 22.47 -4.63
C ARG A 104 -0.70 23.36 -5.48
N ALA A 105 0.59 23.05 -5.58
CA ALA A 105 1.54 23.83 -6.40
C ALA A 105 1.18 23.77 -7.88
N GLY A 106 0.85 22.59 -8.43
CA GLY A 106 0.44 22.47 -9.82
C GLY A 106 -0.89 23.16 -10.12
N ALA A 107 -1.86 23.10 -9.20
CA ALA A 107 -3.11 23.83 -9.31
C ALA A 107 -2.87 25.34 -9.30
N LEU A 108 -2.04 25.84 -8.38
CA LEU A 108 -1.68 27.25 -8.28
C LEU A 108 -0.99 27.76 -9.55
N ALA A 109 -0.05 26.98 -10.10
CA ALA A 109 0.70 27.34 -11.32
C ALA A 109 -0.21 27.58 -12.54
N MET A 110 -1.36 26.88 -12.59
CA MET A 110 -2.33 26.99 -13.71
C MET A 110 -3.53 27.87 -13.37
N GLY A 111 -3.62 28.45 -12.17
CA GLY A 111 -4.80 29.19 -11.70
C GLY A 111 -6.03 28.28 -11.48
N ALA A 112 -5.84 26.97 -11.38
CA ALA A 112 -6.89 25.99 -11.09
C ALA A 112 -7.13 25.88 -9.59
N LYS A 113 -8.31 25.32 -9.22
CA LYS A 113 -8.57 24.84 -7.84
C LYS A 113 -8.26 23.36 -7.74
N VAL A 114 -7.93 22.89 -6.53
CA VAL A 114 -7.77 21.48 -6.26
C VAL A 114 -8.46 21.10 -4.95
N ASN A 115 -9.29 20.07 -5.03
CA ASN A 115 -9.88 19.41 -3.87
C ASN A 115 -9.12 18.11 -3.63
N ILE A 116 -8.69 17.88 -2.38
CA ILE A 116 -7.95 16.69 -1.96
C ILE A 116 -8.72 16.06 -0.80
N VAL A 117 -9.13 14.82 -0.98
CA VAL A 117 -9.72 13.99 0.07
C VAL A 117 -8.73 12.87 0.37
N THR A 118 -8.34 12.74 1.63
CA THR A 118 -7.48 11.66 2.11
C THR A 118 -8.30 10.74 2.98
N ILE A 119 -8.26 9.44 2.68
CA ILE A 119 -8.91 8.40 3.47
C ILE A 119 -7.80 7.49 4.00
N PRO A 120 -7.71 7.26 5.33
CA PRO A 120 -6.86 6.24 5.89
C PRO A 120 -7.17 4.87 5.29
N GLY A 121 -6.16 4.14 4.90
CA GLY A 121 -6.24 2.73 4.55
C GLY A 121 -5.74 1.88 5.72
N TYR A 122 -5.06 0.78 5.43
CA TYR A 122 -4.51 -0.08 6.48
C TYR A 122 -3.27 0.53 7.12
N LEU A 123 -3.10 0.31 8.41
CA LEU A 123 -1.88 0.61 9.14
C LEU A 123 -0.75 -0.40 8.81
N PRO A 124 0.53 -0.07 9.08
CA PRO A 124 1.61 -1.03 8.92
C PRO A 124 1.42 -2.24 9.83
N LEU A 125 1.73 -3.44 9.33
CA LEU A 125 1.66 -4.66 10.12
C LEU A 125 2.84 -4.74 11.10
N ILE A 126 2.53 -5.07 12.34
CA ILE A 126 3.50 -5.40 13.40
C ILE A 126 3.25 -6.87 13.78
N ASN A 127 4.20 -7.76 13.46
CA ASN A 127 4.09 -9.16 13.86
C ASN A 127 4.51 -9.33 15.33
N ASP A 128 3.77 -10.16 16.06
CA ASP A 128 4.12 -10.58 17.41
C ASP A 128 5.20 -11.68 17.36
N ASN A 129 6.34 -11.44 18.00
CA ASN A 129 7.47 -12.34 17.94
C ASN A 129 7.23 -13.65 18.71
N LEU A 130 6.52 -13.60 19.85
CA LEU A 130 6.22 -14.79 20.65
C LEU A 130 5.28 -15.74 19.89
N MET A 131 4.20 -15.22 19.32
CA MET A 131 3.32 -16.00 18.45
C MET A 131 4.05 -16.53 17.22
N GLY A 132 4.97 -15.73 16.66
CA GLY A 132 5.83 -16.13 15.55
C GLY A 132 6.73 -17.32 15.89
N ASP A 133 7.30 -17.35 17.09
CA ASP A 133 8.14 -18.46 17.57
C ASP A 133 7.32 -19.74 17.78
N ILE A 134 6.11 -19.65 18.35
CA ILE A 134 5.20 -20.80 18.50
C ILE A 134 4.81 -21.33 17.12
N PHE A 135 4.44 -20.46 16.19
CA PHE A 135 4.11 -20.84 14.82
C PHE A 135 5.31 -21.53 14.14
N LYS A 136 6.53 -20.99 14.30
CA LYS A 136 7.76 -21.57 13.75
C LYS A 136 7.97 -22.99 14.27
N GLN A 137 7.88 -23.22 15.60
CA GLN A 137 8.07 -24.54 16.21
C GLN A 137 7.14 -25.57 15.57
N ASN A 138 5.88 -25.21 15.35
CA ASN A 138 4.91 -26.07 14.69
C ASN A 138 5.23 -26.29 13.21
N ALA A 139 5.58 -25.22 12.47
CA ALA A 139 5.83 -25.27 11.05
C ALA A 139 7.05 -26.14 10.68
N ILE A 140 8.15 -26.05 11.43
CA ILE A 140 9.37 -26.83 11.15
C ILE A 140 9.16 -28.34 11.26
N THR A 141 8.14 -28.81 12.00
CA THR A 141 7.79 -30.24 12.06
C THR A 141 7.30 -30.78 10.72
N PHE A 142 6.74 -29.93 9.86
CA PHE A 142 6.21 -30.29 8.52
C PHE A 142 7.18 -30.00 7.39
N VAL A 143 8.01 -28.96 7.52
CA VAL A 143 8.83 -28.49 6.39
C VAL A 143 10.34 -28.60 6.67
N GLY A 144 10.73 -28.80 7.92
CA GLY A 144 12.14 -28.77 8.36
C GLY A 144 12.66 -27.35 8.50
N GLU A 145 13.70 -27.20 9.31
CA GLU A 145 14.28 -25.88 9.65
C GLU A 145 14.79 -25.11 8.43
N ASN A 146 15.40 -25.83 7.47
CA ASN A 146 15.98 -25.23 6.27
C ASN A 146 14.94 -24.63 5.31
N ASN A 147 13.66 -24.96 5.47
CA ASN A 147 12.55 -24.47 4.65
C ASN A 147 11.65 -23.48 5.39
N PHE A 148 12.15 -22.92 6.50
CA PHE A 148 11.48 -21.88 7.27
C PHE A 148 12.35 -20.64 7.37
N VAL A 149 11.75 -19.45 7.12
CA VAL A 149 12.44 -18.16 7.19
C VAL A 149 11.78 -17.27 8.22
N VAL A 150 12.58 -16.70 9.11
CA VAL A 150 12.14 -15.61 9.99
C VAL A 150 12.67 -14.31 9.40
N HIS A 151 11.77 -13.43 9.02
CA HIS A 151 12.13 -12.10 8.54
C HIS A 151 12.37 -11.16 9.73
N SER A 152 13.40 -10.33 9.62
CA SER A 152 13.66 -9.27 10.59
C SER A 152 12.60 -8.17 10.51
N ASP A 153 12.42 -7.40 11.60
CA ASP A 153 11.40 -6.33 11.68
C ASP A 153 11.61 -5.21 10.66
N ASP A 154 12.82 -5.07 10.11
CA ASP A 154 13.13 -4.12 9.05
C ASP A 154 12.90 -4.68 7.63
N HIS A 155 12.54 -5.96 7.49
CA HIS A 155 12.12 -6.52 6.21
C HIS A 155 10.68 -6.12 5.89
N SER A 156 10.48 -5.42 4.78
CA SER A 156 9.15 -5.06 4.29
C SER A 156 8.86 -5.69 2.94
N GLY A 157 7.76 -6.41 2.85
CA GLY A 157 7.23 -6.96 1.59
C GLY A 157 6.62 -5.91 0.66
N GLY A 158 6.48 -4.64 1.10
CA GLY A 158 5.92 -3.53 0.32
C GLY A 158 4.40 -3.60 0.08
N GLY A 159 3.76 -4.72 0.38
CA GLY A 159 2.31 -4.91 0.33
C GLY A 159 1.59 -4.22 1.50
N SER A 160 0.28 -4.37 1.56
CA SER A 160 -0.56 -3.92 2.68
C SER A 160 -1.63 -4.98 2.97
N THR A 161 -1.99 -5.12 4.24
CA THR A 161 -3.03 -6.04 4.71
C THR A 161 -3.83 -5.38 5.83
N ASP A 162 -5.13 -5.71 5.94
CA ASP A 162 -6.01 -5.29 7.03
C ASP A 162 -5.59 -5.84 8.40
N MET A 163 -4.78 -6.90 8.43
CA MET A 163 -4.13 -7.37 9.66
C MET A 163 -3.25 -6.30 10.31
N GLY A 164 -2.78 -5.30 9.53
CA GLY A 164 -2.06 -4.15 10.05
C GLY A 164 -2.85 -3.37 11.11
N ASP A 165 -4.14 -3.18 10.90
CA ASP A 165 -5.02 -2.47 11.85
C ASP A 165 -5.18 -3.27 13.15
N LEU A 166 -5.36 -4.60 13.05
CA LEU A 166 -5.46 -5.48 14.21
C LEU A 166 -4.16 -5.52 15.00
N SER A 167 -3.02 -5.49 14.33
CA SER A 167 -1.70 -5.54 14.97
C SER A 167 -1.41 -4.35 15.88
N GLN A 168 -2.16 -3.24 15.76
CA GLN A 168 -2.01 -2.07 16.63
C GLN A 168 -2.71 -2.24 17.98
N ILE A 169 -3.63 -3.20 18.11
CA ILE A 169 -4.48 -3.35 19.28
C ILE A 169 -4.41 -4.73 19.94
N MET A 170 -3.81 -5.71 19.25
CA MET A 170 -3.65 -7.07 19.78
C MET A 170 -2.47 -7.78 19.10
N PRO A 171 -1.87 -8.79 19.77
CA PRO A 171 -0.86 -9.64 19.13
C PRO A 171 -1.42 -10.34 17.88
N VAL A 172 -0.70 -10.27 16.77
CA VAL A 172 -1.03 -10.95 15.51
C VAL A 172 0.22 -11.45 14.82
N ILE A 173 0.06 -12.47 13.98
CA ILE A 173 1.06 -12.88 12.98
C ILE A 173 0.38 -13.03 11.62
N HIS A 174 1.14 -12.78 10.57
CA HIS A 174 0.69 -12.98 9.18
C HIS A 174 1.71 -13.84 8.42
N PRO A 175 1.72 -15.17 8.68
CA PRO A 175 2.69 -16.06 8.07
C PRO A 175 2.41 -16.27 6.59
N HIS A 176 3.47 -16.65 5.86
CA HIS A 176 3.37 -16.99 4.45
C HIS A 176 3.81 -18.44 4.19
N THR A 177 3.23 -19.05 3.17
CA THR A 177 3.61 -20.38 2.69
C THR A 177 3.87 -20.37 1.20
N GLY A 178 4.61 -21.36 0.70
CA GLY A 178 4.77 -21.61 -0.73
C GLY A 178 3.63 -22.48 -1.30
N GLY A 179 3.89 -23.07 -2.46
CA GLY A 179 2.96 -23.96 -3.17
C GLY A 179 2.23 -23.29 -4.32
N ALA A 180 2.47 -22.00 -4.56
CA ALA A 180 2.00 -21.29 -5.74
C ALA A 180 3.17 -20.85 -6.62
N THR A 181 2.94 -20.71 -7.92
CA THR A 181 3.86 -20.19 -8.95
C THR A 181 3.26 -18.96 -9.62
N GLY A 182 4.07 -18.26 -10.41
CA GLY A 182 3.66 -17.01 -11.08
C GLY A 182 3.82 -15.78 -10.20
N VAL A 183 3.49 -14.62 -10.76
CA VAL A 183 3.57 -13.32 -10.08
C VAL A 183 2.20 -12.99 -9.46
N GLY A 184 2.19 -12.58 -8.19
CA GLY A 184 0.96 -12.17 -7.51
C GLY A 184 0.17 -11.13 -8.32
N HIS A 185 -1.15 -11.30 -8.42
CA HIS A 185 -2.09 -10.51 -9.26
C HIS A 185 -1.96 -10.69 -10.78
N SER A 186 -1.10 -11.61 -11.26
CA SER A 186 -1.05 -11.93 -12.68
C SER A 186 -1.99 -13.10 -13.01
N VAL A 187 -2.32 -13.25 -14.29
CA VAL A 187 -3.14 -14.37 -14.79
C VAL A 187 -2.42 -15.72 -14.67
N ASP A 188 -1.10 -15.68 -14.53
CA ASP A 188 -0.26 -16.88 -14.41
C ASP A 188 -0.08 -17.35 -12.96
N TYR A 189 -0.67 -16.63 -11.99
CA TYR A 189 -0.61 -17.03 -10.59
C TYR A 189 -1.52 -18.24 -10.35
N VAL A 190 -0.90 -19.38 -9.99
CA VAL A 190 -1.62 -20.65 -9.79
C VAL A 190 -1.05 -21.41 -8.59
N VAL A 191 -1.93 -22.10 -7.85
CA VAL A 191 -1.52 -23.05 -6.80
C VAL A 191 -1.25 -24.39 -7.46
N GLU A 192 0.00 -24.87 -7.37
CA GLU A 192 0.44 -26.16 -7.94
C GLU A 192 0.60 -27.24 -6.86
N ASP A 193 1.09 -26.87 -5.67
CA ASP A 193 1.25 -27.77 -4.54
C ASP A 193 0.21 -27.48 -3.46
N TYR A 194 -0.93 -28.17 -3.52
CA TYR A 194 -2.03 -28.02 -2.56
C TYR A 194 -1.67 -28.47 -1.14
N GLU A 195 -0.79 -29.47 -1.00
CA GLU A 195 -0.32 -29.92 0.33
C GLU A 195 0.46 -28.79 1.01
N GLN A 196 1.37 -28.15 0.26
CA GLN A 196 2.17 -27.05 0.77
C GLN A 196 1.37 -25.76 0.96
N ALA A 197 0.43 -25.46 0.04
CA ALA A 197 -0.29 -24.20 0.07
C ALA A 197 -1.48 -24.18 1.04
N LEU A 198 -2.13 -25.34 1.27
CA LEU A 198 -3.38 -25.40 2.02
C LEU A 198 -3.32 -26.32 3.25
N ILE A 199 -2.86 -27.56 3.06
CA ILE A 199 -2.98 -28.59 4.12
C ILE A 199 -1.98 -28.34 5.25
N LYS A 200 -0.70 -28.11 4.91
CA LYS A 200 0.32 -27.84 5.93
C LYS A 200 0.03 -26.59 6.73
N PRO A 201 -0.26 -25.41 6.11
CA PRO A 201 -0.58 -24.21 6.90
C PRO A 201 -1.83 -24.38 7.76
N ALA A 202 -2.87 -25.07 7.31
CA ALA A 202 -4.04 -25.36 8.13
C ALA A 202 -3.69 -26.17 9.38
N LYS A 203 -2.85 -27.21 9.25
CA LYS A 203 -2.36 -28.00 10.37
C LYS A 203 -1.52 -27.17 11.35
N VAL A 204 -0.57 -26.38 10.82
CA VAL A 204 0.30 -25.51 11.62
C VAL A 204 -0.50 -24.45 12.38
N MET A 205 -1.48 -23.83 11.75
CA MET A 205 -2.37 -22.87 12.41
C MET A 205 -3.17 -23.54 13.54
N ALA A 206 -3.74 -24.72 13.30
CA ALA A 206 -4.48 -25.45 14.31
C ALA A 206 -3.61 -25.82 15.52
N MET A 207 -2.38 -26.28 15.28
CA MET A 207 -1.43 -26.58 16.35
C MET A 207 -1.05 -25.32 17.14
N THR A 208 -0.79 -24.22 16.45
CA THR A 208 -0.46 -22.93 17.09
C THR A 208 -1.62 -22.44 17.98
N VAL A 209 -2.88 -22.57 17.51
CA VAL A 209 -4.05 -22.23 18.33
C VAL A 209 -4.14 -23.12 19.57
N ILE A 210 -3.88 -24.44 19.43
CA ILE A 210 -3.88 -25.37 20.57
C ILE A 210 -2.80 -24.97 21.58
N ASP A 211 -1.58 -24.66 21.15
CA ASP A 211 -0.49 -24.25 22.03
C ASP A 211 -0.79 -22.94 22.76
N LEU A 212 -1.41 -21.98 22.09
CA LEU A 212 -1.82 -20.71 22.70
C LEU A 212 -2.94 -20.88 23.73
N LEU A 213 -3.84 -21.87 23.55
CA LEU A 213 -4.98 -22.12 24.44
C LEU A 213 -4.71 -23.19 25.50
N ALA A 214 -3.64 -23.97 25.36
CA ALA A 214 -3.27 -25.00 26.31
C ALA A 214 -2.95 -24.39 27.68
N GLU A 215 -3.09 -25.20 28.73
CA GLU A 215 -2.73 -24.84 30.11
C GLU A 215 -3.32 -23.49 30.61
N GLY A 216 -4.51 -23.15 30.15
CA GLY A 216 -5.21 -21.90 30.51
C GLY A 216 -4.64 -20.64 29.86
N ALA A 217 -4.02 -20.79 28.70
CA ALA A 217 -3.41 -19.69 27.91
C ALA A 217 -2.25 -18.98 28.66
N VAL A 218 -1.49 -19.69 29.45
CA VAL A 218 -0.36 -19.15 30.25
C VAL A 218 0.80 -18.67 29.36
N GLY A 219 0.80 -19.04 28.08
CA GLY A 219 1.81 -18.62 27.09
C GLY A 219 1.36 -17.49 26.15
N ALA A 220 0.19 -16.92 26.36
CA ALA A 220 -0.38 -15.87 25.52
C ALA A 220 -0.21 -14.47 26.14
#